data_aedf75dc9ddb29f3ff602df6fa3d56ca
#
_entry.id   aedf75dc9ddb29f3ff602df6fa3d56ca
#
_cell.length_a   1.000
_cell.length_b   1.000
_cell.length_c   1.000
_cell.angle_alpha   90.00
_cell.angle_beta   90.00
_cell.angle_gamma   90.00
#
_symmetry.space_group_name_H-M   'P 1'
#
loop_
_entity.id
_entity.type
_entity.pdbx_description
1 polymer ?
#
loop_
_entity_poly.entity_id
_entity_poly.type
_entity_poly.pdbx_seq_one_letter_code
_entity_poly.pdbx_strand_id
1 'polypeptide(L)'
;GSKITAGTSLRGGTFQFLHVSELGYVAAHAPLRAREIVTGAMNAVSKDGVIVRESTHEGGKFGLNYEMTKASMEMVGKPLSSLDWKFFFFPWWKNPEYFLEADDEHGCSFPEDLQKYFEDLRLRCGISLNDAQKRWYASQYKTFGGLVRQEYPSTPEEAFQALVEGSIYGSYMDALRSKGRLCAEFEKDDLAPYYVSWDIGMADYMVLWLWQVRGDGKFYVMDCLQANEKPLEWYINFIRTKWEVMFGPIYKHLVPHDAGRRDPHGITFDVYLRRAGFNVSVVPRISDVWNGIFAVRR
;
A
#
# COMPACT_ATOMS: atom_id res chain seq x y z
N GLY A 1 11.31 42.70 -2.11
CA GLY A 1 12.21 41.56 -2.40
C GLY A 1 11.46 40.23 -2.34
N SER A 2 11.95 39.19 -3.03
CA SER A 2 11.39 37.85 -2.99
C SER A 2 11.74 37.17 -1.65
N LYS A 3 10.82 36.40 -1.13
CA LYS A 3 11.02 35.59 0.11
C LYS A 3 10.89 34.11 -0.22
N ILE A 4 11.87 33.32 0.18
CA ILE A 4 11.83 31.86 0.12
C ILE A 4 11.64 31.33 1.55
N THR A 5 10.71 30.42 1.72
CA THR A 5 10.46 29.74 3.00
C THR A 5 10.47 28.25 2.76
N ALA A 6 11.24 27.50 3.54
CA ALA A 6 11.22 26.07 3.56
C ALA A 6 10.62 25.59 4.89
N GLY A 7 9.85 24.51 4.85
CA GLY A 7 9.22 23.94 6.04
C GLY A 7 8.52 22.64 5.74
N THR A 8 8.18 21.95 6.79
CA THR A 8 7.51 20.65 6.70
C THR A 8 5.98 20.77 6.69
N SER A 9 5.45 21.94 7.02
CA SER A 9 4.04 22.32 6.91
C SER A 9 3.99 23.82 6.73
N LEU A 10 3.38 24.30 5.65
CA LEU A 10 3.25 25.71 5.32
C LEU A 10 1.76 26.06 5.37
N ARG A 11 1.35 26.78 6.40
CA ARG A 11 -0.03 27.31 6.58
C ARG A 11 0.01 28.82 6.79
N GLY A 12 -1.05 29.50 6.40
CA GLY A 12 -1.30 30.91 6.74
C GLY A 12 -0.52 31.91 5.89
N GLY A 13 -0.07 31.57 4.70
CA GLY A 13 0.54 32.49 3.74
C GLY A 13 -0.12 32.43 2.36
N THR A 14 0.22 33.37 1.48
CA THR A 14 -0.08 33.27 0.05
C THR A 14 1.22 33.10 -0.72
N PHE A 15 1.28 32.09 -1.57
CA PHE A 15 2.47 31.72 -2.32
C PHE A 15 2.24 31.96 -3.81
N GLN A 16 3.26 32.45 -4.53
CA GLN A 16 3.29 32.48 -5.98
C GLN A 16 3.91 31.20 -6.57
N PHE A 17 4.75 30.54 -5.79
CA PHE A 17 5.38 29.29 -6.18
C PHE A 17 5.41 28.34 -4.98
N LEU A 18 4.98 27.12 -5.17
CA LEU A 18 5.07 26.06 -4.18
C LEU A 18 5.75 24.85 -4.81
N HIS A 19 6.83 24.38 -4.18
CA HIS A 19 7.45 23.11 -4.50
C HIS A 19 7.18 22.10 -3.37
N VAL A 20 6.54 20.99 -3.69
CA VAL A 20 6.30 19.88 -2.77
C VAL A 20 7.18 18.71 -3.18
N SER A 21 8.22 18.49 -2.40
CA SER A 21 9.18 17.42 -2.61
C SER A 21 8.75 16.16 -1.85
N GLU A 22 8.95 15.01 -2.47
CA GLU A 22 8.75 13.68 -1.89
C GLU A 22 7.35 13.43 -1.32
N LEU A 23 6.29 13.91 -2.01
CA LEU A 23 4.92 13.66 -1.56
C LEU A 23 4.58 12.15 -1.52
N GLY A 24 5.21 11.31 -2.34
CA GLY A 24 5.05 9.86 -2.31
C GLY A 24 5.48 9.26 -0.98
N TYR A 25 6.68 9.61 -0.52
CA TYR A 25 7.18 9.20 0.79
C TYR A 25 6.28 9.70 1.92
N VAL A 26 5.91 10.98 1.90
CA VAL A 26 5.04 11.56 2.93
C VAL A 26 3.67 10.88 2.94
N ALA A 27 3.10 10.58 1.78
CA ALA A 27 1.80 9.91 1.69
C ALA A 27 1.83 8.46 2.20
N ALA A 28 2.94 7.74 1.98
CA ALA A 28 3.11 6.37 2.46
C ALA A 28 3.32 6.29 3.98
N HIS A 29 4.09 7.22 4.57
CA HIS A 29 4.53 7.15 5.97
C HIS A 29 3.76 8.08 6.92
N ALA A 30 3.13 9.15 6.41
CA ALA A 30 2.38 10.13 7.18
C ALA A 30 1.15 10.64 6.40
N PRO A 31 0.13 9.80 6.15
CA PRO A 31 -0.99 10.11 5.26
C PRO A 31 -1.82 11.31 5.69
N LEU A 32 -1.97 11.56 6.98
CA LEU A 32 -2.65 12.75 7.49
C LEU A 32 -1.91 14.03 7.11
N ARG A 33 -0.58 14.00 7.20
CA ARG A 33 0.27 15.13 6.81
C ARG A 33 0.24 15.37 5.30
N ALA A 34 0.24 14.31 4.49
CA ALA A 34 0.08 14.43 3.05
C ALA A 34 -1.24 15.13 2.70
N ARG A 35 -2.34 14.79 3.38
CA ARG A 35 -3.63 15.48 3.22
C ARG A 35 -3.54 16.96 3.64
N GLU A 36 -2.86 17.28 4.72
CA GLU A 36 -2.65 18.68 5.14
C GLU A 36 -1.88 19.50 4.10
N ILE A 37 -0.86 18.94 3.48
CA ILE A 37 -0.11 19.60 2.40
C ILE A 37 -1.05 19.92 1.23
N VAL A 38 -1.83 18.94 0.79
CA VAL A 38 -2.75 19.10 -0.34
C VAL A 38 -3.89 20.07 -0.02
N THR A 39 -4.52 19.95 1.13
CA THR A 39 -5.68 20.80 1.49
C THR A 39 -5.29 22.17 2.08
N GLY A 40 -4.07 22.32 2.56
CA GLY A 40 -3.56 23.55 3.17
C GLY A 40 -2.58 24.29 2.26
N ALA A 41 -1.36 23.77 2.10
CA ALA A 41 -0.30 24.48 1.39
C ALA A 41 -0.60 24.70 -0.10
N MET A 42 -1.17 23.72 -0.79
CA MET A 42 -1.51 23.87 -2.21
C MET A 42 -2.63 24.89 -2.42
N ASN A 43 -3.63 24.95 -1.54
CA ASN A 43 -4.70 25.94 -1.62
C ASN A 43 -4.24 27.38 -1.23
N ALA A 44 -3.06 27.52 -0.65
CA ALA A 44 -2.48 28.82 -0.34
C ALA A 44 -1.71 29.44 -1.52
N VAL A 45 -1.61 28.75 -2.65
CA VAL A 45 -1.01 29.26 -3.87
C VAL A 45 -1.99 30.18 -4.58
N SER A 46 -1.53 31.38 -4.98
CA SER A 46 -2.34 32.34 -5.71
C SER A 46 -2.84 31.78 -7.05
N LYS A 47 -3.94 32.35 -7.59
CA LYS A 47 -4.54 31.90 -8.84
C LYS A 47 -3.55 31.86 -10.03
N ASP A 48 -2.61 32.80 -10.06
CA ASP A 48 -1.59 32.91 -11.10
C ASP A 48 -0.25 32.24 -10.66
N GLY A 49 -0.28 31.50 -9.56
CA GLY A 49 0.89 30.82 -9.02
C GLY A 49 1.14 29.47 -9.66
N VAL A 50 2.29 28.91 -9.35
CA VAL A 50 2.73 27.60 -9.86
C VAL A 50 2.93 26.64 -8.71
N ILE A 51 2.42 25.43 -8.85
CA ILE A 51 2.69 24.32 -7.94
C ILE A 51 3.49 23.26 -8.69
N VAL A 52 4.65 22.88 -8.14
CA VAL A 52 5.43 21.75 -8.61
C VAL A 52 5.39 20.70 -7.51
N ARG A 53 5.07 19.47 -7.89
CA ARG A 53 5.11 18.31 -7.03
C ARG A 53 5.97 17.24 -7.68
N GLU A 54 6.98 16.78 -6.98
CA GLU A 54 7.83 15.69 -7.44
C GLU A 54 8.02 14.63 -6.33
N SER A 55 8.23 13.40 -6.74
CA SER A 55 8.51 12.29 -5.85
C SER A 55 8.88 11.05 -6.64
N THR A 56 9.70 10.18 -6.05
CA THR A 56 9.61 8.74 -6.32
C THR A 56 8.26 8.23 -5.78
N HIS A 57 7.77 7.14 -6.33
CA HIS A 57 6.49 6.59 -5.90
C HIS A 57 6.71 5.49 -4.86
N GLU A 58 6.04 5.63 -3.71
CA GLU A 58 6.00 4.62 -2.66
C GLU A 58 4.56 4.19 -2.38
N GLY A 59 4.40 2.96 -1.89
CA GLY A 59 3.10 2.46 -1.44
C GLY A 59 2.27 1.74 -2.50
N GLY A 60 2.79 1.53 -3.72
CA GLY A 60 2.07 0.79 -4.77
C GLY A 60 0.89 1.56 -5.37
N LYS A 61 -0.10 0.84 -5.92
CA LYS A 61 -1.22 1.44 -6.68
C LYS A 61 -2.37 1.92 -5.79
N PHE A 62 -2.06 2.64 -4.72
CA PHE A 62 -3.06 3.23 -3.82
C PHE A 62 -2.51 4.48 -3.10
N GLY A 63 -3.41 5.21 -2.46
CA GLY A 63 -3.08 6.38 -1.65
C GLY A 63 -3.03 7.68 -2.44
N LEU A 64 -2.93 8.79 -1.68
CA LEU A 64 -3.11 10.14 -2.20
C LEU A 64 -2.17 10.47 -3.37
N ASN A 65 -0.89 10.13 -3.24
CA ASN A 65 0.09 10.42 -4.30
C ASN A 65 -0.20 9.63 -5.58
N TYR A 66 -0.58 8.35 -5.45
CA TYR A 66 -0.97 7.52 -6.60
C TYR A 66 -2.20 8.08 -7.31
N GLU A 67 -3.27 8.38 -6.57
CA GLU A 67 -4.52 8.89 -7.15
C GLU A 67 -4.31 10.23 -7.88
N MET A 68 -3.57 11.15 -7.28
CA MET A 68 -3.25 12.43 -7.91
C MET A 68 -2.39 12.26 -9.17
N THR A 69 -1.42 11.34 -9.13
CA THR A 69 -0.54 11.09 -10.29
C THR A 69 -1.31 10.39 -11.40
N LYS A 70 -2.12 9.39 -11.08
CA LYS A 70 -2.98 8.69 -12.04
C LYS A 70 -3.94 9.66 -12.74
N ALA A 71 -4.61 10.53 -11.99
CA ALA A 71 -5.48 11.55 -12.56
C ALA A 71 -4.73 12.47 -13.55
N SER A 72 -3.50 12.89 -13.20
CA SER A 72 -2.70 13.70 -14.12
C SER A 72 -2.20 12.94 -15.35
N MET A 73 -1.92 11.63 -15.25
CA MET A 73 -1.58 10.77 -16.38
C MET A 73 -2.75 10.61 -17.37
N GLU A 74 -3.96 10.51 -16.85
CA GLU A 74 -5.18 10.42 -17.68
C GLU A 74 -5.45 11.68 -18.49
N MET A 75 -4.83 12.80 -18.13
CA MET A 75 -4.91 14.06 -18.85
C MET A 75 -3.84 14.24 -19.94
N VAL A 76 -2.89 13.30 -20.08
CA VAL A 76 -1.85 13.37 -21.12
C VAL A 76 -2.50 13.38 -22.51
N GLY A 77 -2.11 14.36 -23.33
CA GLY A 77 -2.67 14.55 -24.68
C GLY A 77 -4.02 15.25 -24.72
N LYS A 78 -4.60 15.63 -23.59
CA LYS A 78 -5.85 16.40 -23.51
C LYS A 78 -5.58 17.88 -23.24
N PRO A 79 -6.51 18.78 -23.62
CA PRO A 79 -6.46 20.19 -23.22
C PRO A 79 -6.51 20.30 -21.69
N LEU A 80 -5.61 21.11 -21.12
CA LEU A 80 -5.54 21.36 -19.69
C LEU A 80 -6.10 22.75 -19.35
N SER A 81 -6.89 22.84 -18.29
CA SER A 81 -7.25 24.08 -17.64
C SER A 81 -6.14 24.54 -16.69
N SER A 82 -6.27 25.74 -16.13
CA SER A 82 -5.34 26.26 -15.13
C SER A 82 -5.39 25.52 -13.79
N LEU A 83 -6.37 24.65 -13.59
CA LEU A 83 -6.54 23.83 -12.38
C LEU A 83 -6.10 22.38 -12.56
N ASP A 84 -5.78 21.99 -13.80
CA ASP A 84 -5.36 20.62 -14.09
C ASP A 84 -3.86 20.43 -13.87
N TRP A 85 -3.49 19.22 -13.48
CA TRP A 85 -2.10 18.85 -13.30
C TRP A 85 -1.50 18.34 -14.60
N LYS A 86 -0.39 18.94 -15.02
CA LYS A 86 0.43 18.43 -16.11
C LYS A 86 1.37 17.35 -15.59
N PHE A 87 1.29 16.17 -16.20
CA PHE A 87 2.15 15.04 -15.85
C PHE A 87 3.49 15.12 -16.57
N PHE A 88 4.56 14.87 -15.82
CA PHE A 88 5.91 14.68 -16.33
C PHE A 88 6.47 13.40 -15.76
N PHE A 89 7.17 12.62 -16.61
CA PHE A 89 7.89 11.42 -16.21
C PHE A 89 9.32 11.51 -16.73
N PHE A 90 10.27 11.27 -15.84
CA PHE A 90 11.70 11.34 -16.11
C PHE A 90 12.31 9.95 -15.90
N PRO A 91 12.27 9.06 -16.90
CA PRO A 91 12.86 7.73 -16.77
C PRO A 91 14.38 7.81 -16.70
N TRP A 92 14.96 6.90 -15.94
CA TRP A 92 16.41 6.85 -15.72
C TRP A 92 17.24 6.81 -17.02
N TRP A 93 16.77 6.11 -18.04
CA TRP A 93 17.50 5.92 -19.30
C TRP A 93 17.58 7.18 -20.17
N LYS A 94 16.84 8.25 -19.84
CA LYS A 94 16.96 9.57 -20.47
C LYS A 94 17.99 10.45 -19.80
N ASN A 95 18.47 10.08 -18.61
CA ASN A 95 19.52 10.85 -17.94
C ASN A 95 20.88 10.57 -18.59
N PRO A 96 21.58 11.59 -19.15
CA PRO A 96 22.85 11.40 -19.83
C PRO A 96 24.00 10.99 -18.89
N GLU A 97 23.81 11.09 -17.58
CA GLU A 97 24.82 10.68 -16.57
C GLU A 97 24.68 9.21 -16.16
N TYR A 98 23.55 8.55 -16.51
CA TYR A 98 23.25 7.18 -16.11
C TYR A 98 23.78 6.17 -17.15
N PHE A 99 25.10 6.11 -17.24
CA PHE A 99 25.83 5.16 -18.08
C PHE A 99 27.10 4.69 -17.38
N LEU A 100 27.58 3.53 -17.73
CA LEU A 100 28.85 2.95 -17.27
C LEU A 100 29.61 2.39 -18.46
N GLU A 101 30.77 2.98 -18.76
CA GLU A 101 31.64 2.48 -19.85
C GLU A 101 32.17 1.08 -19.54
N ALA A 102 32.53 0.35 -20.56
CA ALA A 102 33.14 -0.97 -20.38
C ALA A 102 34.53 -0.82 -19.78
N ASP A 103 34.82 -1.58 -18.73
CA ASP A 103 36.19 -1.94 -18.41
C ASP A 103 36.60 -3.07 -19.36
N ASP A 104 37.78 -2.97 -19.96
CA ASP A 104 38.30 -3.91 -20.97
C ASP A 104 38.35 -5.38 -20.51
N GLU A 105 38.22 -5.63 -19.18
CA GLU A 105 38.33 -6.95 -18.56
C GLU A 105 36.99 -7.68 -18.34
N HIS A 106 35.84 -7.00 -18.44
CA HIS A 106 34.55 -7.62 -18.14
C HIS A 106 33.57 -7.52 -19.31
N GLY A 107 33.44 -8.59 -20.06
CA GLY A 107 32.43 -8.72 -21.12
C GLY A 107 31.01 -8.48 -20.58
N CYS A 108 30.10 -8.01 -21.47
CA CYS A 108 28.69 -7.71 -21.15
C CYS A 108 27.89 -9.00 -20.89
N SER A 109 28.13 -9.68 -19.77
CA SER A 109 27.24 -10.74 -19.29
C SER A 109 26.35 -10.19 -18.18
N PHE A 110 25.04 -10.15 -18.46
CA PHE A 110 24.03 -9.75 -17.46
C PHE A 110 23.35 -11.00 -16.90
N PRO A 111 22.87 -10.97 -15.64
CA PRO A 111 21.97 -11.99 -15.11
C PRO A 111 20.77 -12.23 -16.03
N GLU A 112 20.25 -13.45 -16.07
CA GLU A 112 19.19 -13.85 -16.99
C GLU A 112 17.90 -13.02 -16.79
N ASP A 113 17.58 -12.68 -15.56
CA ASP A 113 16.44 -11.82 -15.19
C ASP A 113 16.58 -10.40 -15.74
N LEU A 114 17.79 -9.82 -15.75
CA LEU A 114 18.05 -8.52 -16.35
C LEU A 114 18.07 -8.57 -17.87
N GLN A 115 18.58 -9.66 -18.48
CA GLN A 115 18.51 -9.83 -19.93
C GLN A 115 17.05 -9.85 -20.39
N LYS A 116 16.21 -10.63 -19.71
CA LYS A 116 14.77 -10.70 -19.97
C LYS A 116 14.10 -9.35 -19.76
N TYR A 117 14.46 -8.64 -18.72
CA TYR A 117 13.93 -7.30 -18.43
C TYR A 117 14.26 -6.31 -19.57
N PHE A 118 15.50 -6.25 -20.03
CA PHE A 118 15.90 -5.36 -21.11
C PHE A 118 15.21 -5.72 -22.44
N GLU A 119 15.00 -7.00 -22.69
CA GLU A 119 14.27 -7.47 -23.85
C GLU A 119 12.77 -7.12 -23.78
N ASP A 120 12.15 -7.27 -22.61
CA ASP A 120 10.76 -6.84 -22.37
C ASP A 120 10.59 -5.33 -22.58
N LEU A 121 11.54 -4.50 -22.12
CA LEU A 121 11.54 -3.06 -22.37
C LEU A 121 11.58 -2.76 -23.87
N ARG A 122 12.44 -3.47 -24.62
CA ARG A 122 12.56 -3.31 -26.06
C ARG A 122 11.28 -3.71 -26.79
N LEU A 123 10.74 -4.89 -26.48
CA LEU A 123 9.61 -5.47 -27.21
C LEU A 123 8.27 -4.84 -26.85
N ARG A 124 8.05 -4.54 -25.57
CA ARG A 124 6.74 -4.08 -25.09
C ARG A 124 6.64 -2.57 -24.98
N CYS A 125 7.76 -1.91 -24.65
CA CYS A 125 7.77 -0.47 -24.40
C CYS A 125 8.47 0.33 -25.50
N GLY A 126 9.13 -0.33 -26.46
CA GLY A 126 9.91 0.34 -27.51
C GLY A 126 11.16 1.04 -26.99
N ILE A 127 11.64 0.68 -25.79
CA ILE A 127 12.80 1.29 -25.15
C ILE A 127 14.04 0.47 -25.47
N SER A 128 14.93 1.04 -26.29
CA SER A 128 16.21 0.41 -26.64
C SER A 128 17.34 1.01 -25.82
N LEU A 129 17.94 0.21 -24.96
CA LEU A 129 19.07 0.60 -24.12
C LEU A 129 20.38 0.23 -24.81
N ASN A 130 21.37 1.11 -24.75
CA ASN A 130 22.75 0.78 -25.13
C ASN A 130 23.45 -0.02 -24.01
N ASP A 131 24.61 -0.59 -24.32
CA ASP A 131 25.30 -1.46 -23.35
C ASP A 131 25.85 -0.71 -22.16
N ALA A 132 26.22 0.56 -22.28
CA ALA A 132 26.65 1.39 -21.18
C ALA A 132 25.49 1.68 -20.20
N GLN A 133 24.28 1.92 -20.69
CA GLN A 133 23.07 2.06 -19.86
C GLN A 133 22.72 0.74 -19.17
N LYS A 134 22.79 -0.39 -19.87
CA LYS A 134 22.55 -1.71 -19.29
C LYS A 134 23.53 -2.03 -18.17
N ARG A 135 24.82 -1.72 -18.35
CA ARG A 135 25.86 -1.88 -17.31
C ARG A 135 25.57 -1.02 -16.09
N TRP A 136 25.20 0.24 -16.30
CA TRP A 136 24.81 1.14 -15.23
C TRP A 136 23.64 0.58 -14.44
N TYR A 137 22.56 0.20 -15.13
CA TYR A 137 21.38 -0.36 -14.47
C TYR A 137 21.68 -1.66 -13.72
N ALA A 138 22.49 -2.54 -14.29
CA ALA A 138 22.94 -3.76 -13.62
C ALA A 138 23.77 -3.48 -12.35
N SER A 139 24.57 -2.40 -12.34
CA SER A 139 25.27 -1.94 -11.14
C SER A 139 24.31 -1.45 -10.08
N GLN A 140 23.28 -0.67 -10.46
CA GLN A 140 22.23 -0.23 -9.53
C GLN A 140 21.42 -1.44 -9.00
N TYR A 141 21.12 -2.42 -9.86
CA TYR A 141 20.43 -3.64 -9.46
C TYR A 141 21.23 -4.43 -8.39
N LYS A 142 22.54 -4.49 -8.48
CA LYS A 142 23.38 -5.10 -7.43
C LYS A 142 23.27 -4.38 -6.08
N THR A 143 23.07 -3.07 -6.10
CA THR A 143 22.98 -2.23 -4.89
C THR A 143 21.59 -2.25 -4.29
N PHE A 144 20.54 -2.10 -5.10
CA PHE A 144 19.17 -1.88 -4.68
C PHE A 144 18.28 -3.13 -4.79
N GLY A 145 18.75 -4.21 -5.45
CA GLY A 145 17.90 -5.37 -5.72
C GLY A 145 16.64 -4.98 -6.48
N GLY A 146 15.50 -5.51 -6.07
CA GLY A 146 14.21 -5.18 -6.67
C GLY A 146 13.78 -3.72 -6.51
N LEU A 147 14.36 -2.98 -5.54
CA LEU A 147 14.10 -1.54 -5.34
C LEU A 147 14.54 -0.69 -6.52
N VAL A 148 15.43 -1.19 -7.36
CA VAL A 148 15.92 -0.46 -8.54
C VAL A 148 14.78 0.00 -9.46
N ARG A 149 13.70 -0.75 -9.55
CA ARG A 149 12.54 -0.41 -10.39
C ARG A 149 11.70 0.75 -9.82
N GLN A 150 11.73 0.93 -8.51
CA GLN A 150 11.10 2.06 -7.85
C GLN A 150 11.97 3.31 -7.95
N GLU A 151 13.25 3.19 -7.65
CA GLU A 151 14.19 4.31 -7.64
C GLU A 151 14.55 4.79 -9.05
N TYR A 152 14.66 3.85 -9.99
CA TYR A 152 15.03 4.09 -11.39
C TYR A 152 14.02 3.43 -12.34
N PRO A 153 12.75 3.84 -12.33
CA PRO A 153 11.72 3.24 -13.19
C PRO A 153 11.96 3.55 -14.66
N SER A 154 11.73 2.57 -15.51
CA SER A 154 11.83 2.73 -16.96
C SER A 154 10.55 3.26 -17.60
N THR A 155 9.41 3.02 -16.95
CA THR A 155 8.07 3.50 -17.37
C THR A 155 7.26 3.99 -16.17
N PRO A 156 6.22 4.84 -16.37
CA PRO A 156 5.33 5.24 -15.29
C PRO A 156 4.64 4.06 -14.60
N GLU A 157 4.27 3.03 -15.38
CA GLU A 157 3.62 1.83 -14.86
C GLU A 157 4.54 1.04 -13.94
N GLU A 158 5.83 0.98 -14.27
CA GLU A 158 6.85 0.35 -13.44
C GLU A 158 7.03 1.07 -12.11
N ALA A 159 7.02 2.41 -12.12
CA ALA A 159 7.11 3.22 -10.90
C ALA A 159 5.99 2.89 -9.89
N PHE A 160 4.81 2.47 -10.36
CA PHE A 160 3.68 2.08 -9.51
C PHE A 160 3.65 0.60 -9.15
N GLN A 161 4.61 -0.18 -9.58
CA GLN A 161 4.70 -1.57 -9.14
C GLN A 161 5.10 -1.58 -7.67
N ALA A 162 4.21 -2.10 -6.82
CA ALA A 162 4.57 -2.33 -5.43
C ALA A 162 5.78 -3.27 -5.39
N LEU A 163 6.80 -2.87 -4.67
CA LEU A 163 7.94 -3.73 -4.43
C LEU A 163 7.48 -5.01 -3.77
N VAL A 164 7.73 -6.10 -4.45
CA VAL A 164 7.54 -7.44 -3.89
C VAL A 164 8.64 -7.75 -2.87
N GLU A 165 9.84 -7.18 -3.03
CA GLU A 165 10.93 -7.24 -2.06
C GLU A 165 10.68 -6.29 -0.91
N GLY A 166 10.42 -6.83 0.26
CA GLY A 166 10.02 -6.11 1.47
C GLY A 166 8.53 -6.19 1.76
N SER A 167 7.68 -6.37 0.75
CA SER A 167 6.28 -6.71 0.98
C SER A 167 6.15 -8.17 1.40
N ILE A 168 5.75 -8.37 2.66
CA ILE A 168 5.58 -9.72 3.23
C ILE A 168 4.60 -10.56 2.41
N TYR A 169 3.58 -9.94 1.81
CA TYR A 169 2.50 -10.61 1.09
C TYR A 169 2.31 -10.16 -0.36
N GLY A 170 3.15 -9.28 -0.92
CA GLY A 170 2.93 -8.66 -2.23
C GLY A 170 2.73 -9.66 -3.36
N SER A 171 3.67 -10.59 -3.55
CA SER A 171 3.57 -11.64 -4.60
C SER A 171 2.37 -12.56 -4.41
N TYR A 172 2.00 -12.84 -3.16
CA TYR A 172 0.82 -13.65 -2.85
C TYR A 172 -0.47 -12.92 -3.20
N MET A 173 -0.54 -11.61 -2.91
CA MET A 173 -1.68 -10.77 -3.27
C MET A 173 -1.82 -10.62 -4.79
N ASP A 174 -0.72 -10.48 -5.52
CA ASP A 174 -0.73 -10.44 -6.98
C ASP A 174 -1.16 -11.79 -7.58
N ALA A 175 -0.73 -12.89 -6.99
CA ALA A 175 -1.19 -14.22 -7.36
C ALA A 175 -2.70 -14.42 -7.08
N LEU A 176 -3.22 -13.89 -5.98
CA LEU A 176 -4.66 -13.92 -5.68
C LEU A 176 -5.46 -13.12 -6.70
N ARG A 177 -4.98 -11.91 -7.09
CA ARG A 177 -5.62 -11.07 -8.11
C ARG A 177 -5.62 -11.75 -9.49
N SER A 178 -4.46 -12.25 -9.92
CA SER A 178 -4.31 -12.89 -11.23
C SER A 178 -5.14 -14.17 -11.38
N LYS A 179 -5.39 -14.87 -10.27
CA LYS A 179 -6.24 -16.07 -10.20
C LYS A 179 -7.72 -15.77 -9.96
N GLY A 180 -8.13 -14.50 -9.94
CA GLY A 180 -9.51 -14.09 -9.67
C GLY A 180 -10.02 -14.45 -8.27
N ARG A 181 -9.09 -14.64 -7.30
CA ARG A 181 -9.46 -14.98 -5.91
C ARG A 181 -9.81 -13.75 -5.05
N LEU A 182 -9.57 -12.55 -5.53
CA LEU A 182 -10.10 -11.31 -4.97
C LEU A 182 -11.32 -10.94 -5.80
N CYS A 183 -12.50 -11.25 -5.29
CA CYS A 183 -13.78 -11.03 -5.98
C CYS A 183 -14.76 -10.29 -5.05
N ALA A 184 -15.63 -9.48 -5.64
CA ALA A 184 -16.68 -8.75 -4.91
C ALA A 184 -17.87 -9.64 -4.56
N GLU A 185 -18.08 -10.71 -5.35
CA GLU A 185 -19.18 -11.67 -5.17
C GLU A 185 -18.58 -13.06 -5.03
N PHE A 186 -19.02 -13.80 -4.03
CA PHE A 186 -18.65 -15.19 -3.80
C PHE A 186 -19.82 -15.94 -3.19
N GLU A 187 -19.92 -17.21 -3.52
CA GLU A 187 -20.90 -18.10 -2.91
C GLU A 187 -20.52 -18.37 -1.46
N LYS A 188 -21.47 -18.21 -0.54
CA LYS A 188 -21.31 -18.66 0.84
C LYS A 188 -21.56 -20.15 0.93
N ASP A 189 -20.84 -20.82 1.80
CA ASP A 189 -21.10 -22.22 2.16
C ASP A 189 -21.89 -22.23 3.49
N ASP A 190 -23.17 -22.53 3.41
CA ASP A 190 -24.06 -22.53 4.58
C ASP A 190 -23.74 -23.68 5.57
N LEU A 191 -22.93 -24.66 5.16
CA LEU A 191 -22.49 -25.77 6.02
C LEU A 191 -21.16 -25.47 6.73
N ALA A 192 -20.41 -24.48 6.26
CA ALA A 192 -19.14 -24.11 6.85
C ALA A 192 -19.32 -23.06 7.96
N PRO A 193 -18.68 -23.26 9.14
CA PRO A 193 -18.81 -22.33 10.25
C PRO A 193 -18.12 -20.99 9.98
N TYR A 194 -18.73 -19.93 10.47
CA TYR A 194 -18.14 -18.57 10.42
C TYR A 194 -17.29 -18.30 11.66
N TYR A 195 -16.17 -17.64 11.45
CA TYR A 195 -15.24 -17.20 12.48
C TYR A 195 -15.03 -15.69 12.36
N VAL A 196 -14.78 -15.05 13.51
CA VAL A 196 -14.35 -13.65 13.55
C VAL A 196 -13.02 -13.57 14.26
N SER A 197 -12.00 -13.05 13.57
CA SER A 197 -10.72 -12.69 14.19
C SER A 197 -10.70 -11.21 14.53
N TRP A 198 -10.23 -10.88 15.73
CA TRP A 198 -10.15 -9.53 16.26
C TRP A 198 -8.69 -9.07 16.31
N ASP A 199 -8.44 -7.89 15.83
CA ASP A 199 -7.23 -7.11 16.09
C ASP A 199 -7.63 -5.92 16.96
N ILE A 200 -7.20 -5.94 18.22
CA ILE A 200 -7.69 -5.01 19.25
C ILE A 200 -6.82 -3.77 19.26
N GLY A 201 -7.27 -2.70 18.60
CA GLY A 201 -6.69 -1.36 18.68
C GLY A 201 -7.37 -0.57 19.77
N MET A 202 -6.60 0.02 20.69
CA MET A 202 -7.12 0.92 21.75
C MET A 202 -6.91 2.40 21.42
N ALA A 203 -5.81 2.74 20.78
CA ALA A 203 -5.47 4.09 20.34
C ALA A 203 -5.44 4.23 18.81
N ASP A 204 -5.57 3.13 18.10
CA ASP A 204 -5.60 2.99 16.66
C ASP A 204 -6.87 2.26 16.21
N TYR A 205 -6.86 1.71 15.01
CA TYR A 205 -8.03 1.01 14.48
C TYR A 205 -8.21 -0.37 15.12
N MET A 206 -9.44 -0.68 15.53
CA MET A 206 -9.87 -2.06 15.79
C MET A 206 -10.33 -2.67 14.46
N VAL A 207 -9.80 -3.85 14.15
CA VAL A 207 -10.09 -4.57 12.89
C VAL A 207 -10.66 -5.94 13.18
N LEU A 208 -11.76 -6.27 12.52
CA LEU A 208 -12.42 -7.56 12.60
C LEU A 208 -12.45 -8.20 11.20
N TRP A 209 -12.07 -9.47 11.12
CA TRP A 209 -12.15 -10.24 9.89
C TRP A 209 -13.18 -11.35 10.05
N LEU A 210 -14.18 -11.39 9.16
CA LEU A 210 -15.14 -12.48 9.05
C LEU A 210 -14.66 -13.48 8.00
N TRP A 211 -14.59 -14.76 8.34
CA TRP A 211 -14.08 -15.79 7.45
C TRP A 211 -14.67 -17.18 7.72
N GLN A 212 -14.53 -18.07 6.73
CA GLN A 212 -14.89 -19.48 6.79
C GLN A 212 -13.69 -20.38 6.50
N VAL A 213 -13.69 -21.59 7.09
CA VAL A 213 -12.89 -22.72 6.59
C VAL A 213 -13.86 -23.71 5.97
N ARG A 214 -13.72 -23.99 4.68
CA ARG A 214 -14.60 -24.89 3.95
C ARG A 214 -14.02 -26.29 3.88
N GLY A 215 -14.82 -27.25 3.37
CA GLY A 215 -14.43 -28.66 3.26
C GLY A 215 -13.19 -28.92 2.42
N ASP A 216 -12.78 -27.99 1.56
CA ASP A 216 -11.52 -28.03 0.80
C ASP A 216 -10.29 -27.58 1.61
N GLY A 217 -10.48 -27.24 2.89
CA GLY A 217 -9.42 -26.78 3.80
C GLY A 217 -8.95 -25.34 3.55
N LYS A 218 -9.59 -24.59 2.65
CA LYS A 218 -9.21 -23.20 2.36
C LYS A 218 -9.94 -22.21 3.24
N PHE A 219 -9.28 -21.07 3.44
CA PHE A 219 -9.82 -19.90 4.13
C PHE A 219 -10.50 -18.96 3.14
N TYR A 220 -11.74 -18.62 3.43
CA TYR A 220 -12.52 -17.67 2.66
C TYR A 220 -12.81 -16.45 3.52
N VAL A 221 -12.17 -15.34 3.23
CA VAL A 221 -12.43 -14.06 3.90
C VAL A 221 -13.70 -13.46 3.30
N MET A 222 -14.71 -13.28 4.12
CA MET A 222 -16.06 -12.88 3.72
C MET A 222 -16.26 -11.39 3.82
N ASP A 223 -15.72 -10.76 4.88
CA ASP A 223 -15.85 -9.33 5.13
C ASP A 223 -14.76 -8.85 6.11
N CYS A 224 -14.57 -7.53 6.15
CA CYS A 224 -13.67 -6.85 7.05
C CYS A 224 -14.33 -5.58 7.61
N LEU A 225 -14.33 -5.46 8.92
CA LEU A 225 -14.74 -4.23 9.61
C LEU A 225 -13.51 -3.55 10.20
N GLN A 226 -13.30 -2.30 9.85
CA GLN A 226 -12.29 -1.45 10.44
C GLN A 226 -12.94 -0.17 10.97
N ALA A 227 -12.74 0.13 12.25
CA ALA A 227 -13.22 1.36 12.85
C ALA A 227 -12.28 1.83 13.96
N ASN A 228 -12.32 3.14 14.27
CA ASN A 228 -11.57 3.77 15.34
C ASN A 228 -12.52 4.51 16.28
N GLU A 229 -12.09 4.68 17.53
CA GLU A 229 -12.83 5.46 18.54
C GLU A 229 -14.29 5.01 18.78
N LYS A 230 -14.58 3.72 18.54
CA LYS A 230 -15.90 3.14 18.82
C LYS A 230 -15.88 2.32 20.10
N PRO A 231 -16.92 2.41 20.96
CA PRO A 231 -17.04 1.53 22.11
C PRO A 231 -17.26 0.07 21.69
N LEU A 232 -16.92 -0.87 22.56
CA LEU A 232 -17.03 -2.32 22.27
C LEU A 232 -18.45 -2.73 21.90
N GLU A 233 -19.46 -2.12 22.53
CA GLU A 233 -20.87 -2.37 22.26
C GLU A 233 -21.26 -2.06 20.81
N TRP A 234 -20.60 -1.08 20.19
CA TRP A 234 -20.82 -0.75 18.80
C TRP A 234 -20.39 -1.91 17.86
N TYR A 235 -19.23 -2.52 18.12
CA TYR A 235 -18.75 -3.67 17.36
C TYR A 235 -19.64 -4.90 17.57
N ILE A 236 -20.05 -5.16 18.81
CA ILE A 236 -20.99 -6.25 19.16
C ILE A 236 -22.32 -6.06 18.40
N ASN A 237 -22.85 -4.84 18.41
CA ASN A 237 -24.09 -4.53 17.70
C ASN A 237 -23.93 -4.67 16.20
N PHE A 238 -22.81 -4.23 15.61
CA PHE A 238 -22.51 -4.39 14.20
C PHE A 238 -22.52 -5.88 13.81
N ILE A 239 -21.82 -6.73 14.55
CA ILE A 239 -21.79 -8.18 14.30
C ILE A 239 -23.21 -8.73 14.28
N ARG A 240 -24.02 -8.45 15.29
CA ARG A 240 -25.39 -8.97 15.42
C ARG A 240 -26.35 -8.47 14.36
N THR A 241 -26.26 -7.19 14.03
CA THR A 241 -27.23 -6.55 13.13
C THR A 241 -26.83 -6.60 11.65
N LYS A 242 -25.56 -6.89 11.36
CA LYS A 242 -25.05 -6.96 9.97
C LYS A 242 -24.57 -8.36 9.63
N TRP A 243 -23.54 -8.86 10.31
CA TRP A 243 -22.93 -10.12 9.93
C TRP A 243 -23.79 -11.33 10.26
N GLU A 244 -24.35 -11.42 11.46
CA GLU A 244 -25.23 -12.56 11.82
C GLU A 244 -26.55 -12.56 11.02
N VAL A 245 -27.04 -11.37 10.62
CA VAL A 245 -28.22 -11.25 9.74
C VAL A 245 -27.89 -11.70 8.31
N MET A 246 -26.71 -11.33 7.79
CA MET A 246 -26.34 -11.60 6.40
C MET A 246 -25.79 -13.03 6.20
N PHE A 247 -25.00 -13.50 7.16
CA PHE A 247 -24.23 -14.75 7.04
C PHE A 247 -24.74 -15.87 7.95
N GLY A 248 -25.49 -15.56 8.99
CA GLY A 248 -25.91 -16.50 10.01
C GLY A 248 -25.01 -16.46 11.26
N PRO A 249 -25.22 -17.38 12.21
CA PRO A 249 -24.58 -17.35 13.52
C PRO A 249 -23.07 -17.54 13.40
N ILE A 250 -22.33 -16.74 14.18
CA ILE A 250 -20.87 -16.86 14.27
C ILE A 250 -20.50 -18.00 15.23
N TYR A 251 -19.78 -19.00 14.71
CA TYR A 251 -19.36 -20.15 15.50
C TYR A 251 -18.36 -19.79 16.60
N LYS A 252 -17.35 -18.95 16.27
CA LYS A 252 -16.31 -18.60 17.22
C LYS A 252 -15.64 -17.26 16.93
N HIS A 253 -15.35 -16.52 18.00
CA HIS A 253 -14.54 -15.31 17.99
C HIS A 253 -13.12 -15.62 18.48
N LEU A 254 -12.12 -15.25 17.69
CA LEU A 254 -10.70 -15.42 18.00
C LEU A 254 -10.13 -14.06 18.37
N VAL A 255 -9.68 -13.91 19.61
CA VAL A 255 -9.10 -12.67 20.11
C VAL A 255 -7.61 -12.87 20.39
N PRO A 256 -6.77 -11.83 20.22
CA PRO A 256 -5.33 -11.95 20.46
C PRO A 256 -5.01 -12.18 21.93
N HIS A 257 -3.79 -12.60 22.22
CA HIS A 257 -3.34 -12.96 23.57
C HIS A 257 -3.42 -11.80 24.57
N ASP A 258 -3.33 -10.56 24.12
CA ASP A 258 -3.42 -9.35 24.94
C ASP A 258 -4.88 -8.94 25.29
N ALA A 259 -5.87 -9.59 24.68
CA ALA A 259 -7.27 -9.52 25.12
C ALA A 259 -7.46 -9.93 26.58
N GLY A 260 -6.51 -10.68 27.17
CA GLY A 260 -6.46 -11.01 28.59
C GLY A 260 -5.94 -9.90 29.50
N ARG A 261 -5.56 -8.73 29.00
CA ARG A 261 -5.21 -7.59 29.84
C ARG A 261 -6.44 -7.03 30.53
N ARG A 262 -6.31 -6.77 31.84
CA ARG A 262 -7.39 -6.21 32.65
C ARG A 262 -7.52 -4.71 32.42
N ASP A 263 -8.74 -4.24 32.28
CA ASP A 263 -9.07 -2.84 32.31
C ASP A 263 -9.00 -2.26 33.76
N PRO A 264 -9.25 -0.95 33.98
CA PRO A 264 -9.29 -0.34 35.31
C PRO A 264 -10.32 -0.97 36.26
N HIS A 265 -11.32 -1.68 35.77
CA HIS A 265 -12.34 -2.40 36.54
C HIS A 265 -11.96 -3.89 36.79
N GLY A 266 -10.76 -4.32 36.35
CA GLY A 266 -10.27 -5.69 36.52
C GLY A 266 -10.87 -6.71 35.54
N ILE A 267 -11.61 -6.28 34.52
CA ILE A 267 -12.29 -7.13 33.56
C ILE A 267 -11.42 -7.21 32.29
N THR A 268 -11.36 -8.38 31.67
CA THR A 268 -10.62 -8.60 30.43
C THR A 268 -11.54 -8.50 29.21
N PHE A 269 -10.97 -8.16 28.05
CA PHE A 269 -11.73 -7.96 26.80
C PHE A 269 -12.52 -9.23 26.40
N ASP A 270 -11.93 -10.41 26.54
CA ASP A 270 -12.60 -11.67 26.27
C ASP A 270 -13.80 -11.93 27.21
N VAL A 271 -13.73 -11.50 28.45
CA VAL A 271 -14.85 -11.59 29.40
C VAL A 271 -16.02 -10.72 28.98
N TYR A 272 -15.77 -9.49 28.48
CA TYR A 272 -16.83 -8.63 27.94
C TYR A 272 -17.54 -9.30 26.74
N LEU A 273 -16.80 -9.89 25.81
CA LEU A 273 -17.38 -10.60 24.67
C LEU A 273 -18.17 -11.84 25.09
N ARG A 274 -17.67 -12.61 26.07
CA ARG A 274 -18.40 -13.78 26.62
C ARG A 274 -19.70 -13.36 27.32
N ARG A 275 -19.68 -12.24 28.07
CA ARG A 275 -20.89 -11.66 28.67
C ARG A 275 -21.90 -11.21 27.63
N ALA A 276 -21.44 -10.80 26.46
CA ALA A 276 -22.29 -10.54 25.31
C ALA A 276 -22.82 -11.81 24.62
N GLY A 277 -22.50 -12.99 25.12
CA GLY A 277 -22.99 -14.29 24.59
C GLY A 277 -22.14 -14.88 23.46
N PHE A 278 -20.97 -14.29 23.16
CA PHE A 278 -20.10 -14.82 22.10
C PHE A 278 -19.26 -16.01 22.59
N ASN A 279 -19.05 -16.97 21.70
CA ASN A 279 -18.11 -18.08 21.90
C ASN A 279 -16.69 -17.60 21.60
N VAL A 280 -15.88 -17.33 22.62
CA VAL A 280 -14.57 -16.66 22.49
C VAL A 280 -13.42 -17.61 22.82
N SER A 281 -12.41 -17.61 21.97
CA SER A 281 -11.09 -18.20 22.23
C SER A 281 -10.01 -17.13 22.18
N VAL A 282 -9.20 -17.07 23.22
CA VAL A 282 -7.96 -16.27 23.23
C VAL A 282 -6.88 -17.11 22.57
N VAL A 283 -6.29 -16.58 21.47
CA VAL A 283 -5.19 -17.27 20.78
C VAL A 283 -3.87 -17.07 21.55
N PRO A 284 -3.01 -18.10 21.62
CA PRO A 284 -1.73 -17.96 22.29
C PRO A 284 -0.82 -16.98 21.56
N ARG A 285 0.09 -16.36 22.31
CA ARG A 285 1.12 -15.51 21.74
C ARG A 285 2.05 -16.32 20.84
N ILE A 286 2.24 -15.86 19.61
CA ILE A 286 3.28 -16.37 18.72
C ILE A 286 4.59 -15.65 19.09
N SER A 287 5.60 -16.39 19.50
CA SER A 287 6.89 -15.85 19.91
C SER A 287 7.72 -15.32 18.74
N ASP A 288 7.53 -15.88 17.55
CA ASP A 288 8.21 -15.49 16.31
C ASP A 288 7.20 -15.03 15.27
N VAL A 289 7.30 -13.75 14.88
CA VAL A 289 6.45 -13.12 13.87
C VAL A 289 6.52 -13.85 12.53
N TRP A 290 7.68 -14.43 12.18
CA TRP A 290 7.85 -15.19 10.94
C TRP A 290 6.98 -16.41 10.86
N ASN A 291 6.70 -17.08 11.99
CA ASN A 291 5.78 -18.21 12.01
C ASN A 291 4.35 -17.81 11.61
N GLY A 292 3.91 -16.63 12.05
CA GLY A 292 2.61 -16.06 11.61
C GLY A 292 2.60 -15.72 10.13
N ILE A 293 3.67 -15.08 9.65
CA ILE A 293 3.84 -14.72 8.23
C ILE A 293 3.82 -15.97 7.35
N PHE A 294 4.58 -17.01 7.71
CA PHE A 294 4.61 -18.28 6.95
C PHE A 294 3.27 -19.01 6.97
N ALA A 295 2.51 -18.91 8.06
CA ALA A 295 1.17 -19.50 8.12
C ALA A 295 0.21 -18.86 7.10
N VAL A 296 0.28 -17.54 6.92
CA VAL A 296 -0.54 -16.81 5.94
C VAL A 296 -0.09 -17.05 4.49
N ARG A 297 1.21 -17.35 4.27
CA ARG A 297 1.77 -17.62 2.94
C ARG A 297 1.47 -19.02 2.39
N ARG A 298 1.00 -19.94 3.21
CA ARG A 298 0.60 -21.31 2.83
C ARG A 298 -0.78 -21.36 2.16
#